data_250ab54812196ad2722b0b6468c8ef4a
#
_entry.id   250ab54812196ad2722b0b6468c8ef4a
#
_cell.length_a   1.000
_cell.length_b   1.000
_cell.length_c   1.000
_cell.angle_alpha   90.00
_cell.angle_beta   90.00
_cell.angle_gamma   90.00
#
_symmetry.space_group_name_H-M   'P 1'
#
loop_
_entity.id
_entity.type
_entity.pdbx_description
1 polymer ?
#
loop_
_entity_poly.entity_id
_entity_poly.type
_entity_poly.pdbx_seq_one_letter_code
_entity_poly.pdbx_strand_id
1 'polypeptide(L)'
;MTKETLKVEVHDELTSNILHFWESKMLDANGGFYGRMTGQNELLKDSARGGILNARILWTFSSAARVLKSSHYMDIARHAKEYIFKHFFDDELGGTYWMLDGDGKPVDTKKQIYSQAFFIYALVEYYRISNDEMSLEKAKELFYLIEKHSFDNNRNGYFEAYSRDWQLLDDLRLSEKDANEEKTMNTHLHVLEAYTNLYRVWKDDLLGKQLNNLIEIFLERIINKETYHLDLFFDENWKCKSAQYSYGRVS
;
A
#
# COMPACT_ATOMS: atom_id res chain seq x y z
N MET A 1 -27.41 16.99 13.40
CA MET A 1 -27.15 15.59 13.05
C MET A 1 -26.72 14.89 14.33
N THR A 2 -27.40 13.83 14.74
CA THR A 2 -27.03 13.04 15.93
C THR A 2 -25.93 12.02 15.58
N LYS A 3 -25.21 11.49 16.56
CA LYS A 3 -24.20 10.45 16.36
C LYS A 3 -24.82 9.19 15.71
N GLU A 4 -26.04 8.83 16.08
CA GLU A 4 -26.74 7.67 15.53
C GLU A 4 -27.14 7.90 14.07
N THR A 5 -27.63 9.09 13.71
CA THR A 5 -27.94 9.45 12.32
C THR A 5 -26.69 9.36 11.45
N LEU A 6 -25.56 9.95 11.91
CA LEU A 6 -24.28 9.88 11.18
C LEU A 6 -23.80 8.44 10.98
N LYS A 7 -23.94 7.58 11.98
CA LYS A 7 -23.55 6.18 11.88
C LYS A 7 -24.33 5.41 10.82
N VAL A 8 -25.65 5.67 10.73
CA VAL A 8 -26.50 5.07 9.70
C VAL A 8 -26.08 5.56 8.31
N GLU A 9 -25.94 6.88 8.12
CA GLU A 9 -25.54 7.46 6.85
C GLU A 9 -24.17 6.93 6.36
N VAL A 10 -23.17 6.86 7.26
CA VAL A 10 -21.84 6.30 6.92
C VAL A 10 -21.92 4.81 6.58
N HIS A 11 -22.73 4.04 7.30
CA HIS A 11 -22.94 2.62 7.02
C HIS A 11 -23.59 2.42 5.64
N ASP A 12 -24.63 3.19 5.34
CA ASP A 12 -25.36 3.11 4.07
C ASP A 12 -24.47 3.54 2.90
N GLU A 13 -23.71 4.63 3.04
CA GLU A 13 -22.74 5.05 2.03
C GLU A 13 -21.66 3.98 1.78
N LEU A 14 -21.12 3.39 2.84
CA LEU A 14 -20.13 2.32 2.72
C LEU A 14 -20.69 1.11 1.96
N THR A 15 -21.88 0.62 2.36
CA THR A 15 -22.42 -0.67 1.87
C THR A 15 -23.16 -0.55 0.55
N SER A 16 -23.99 0.50 0.39
CA SER A 16 -24.86 0.66 -0.78
C SER A 16 -24.20 1.41 -1.94
N ASN A 17 -23.15 2.19 -1.68
CA ASN A 17 -22.41 2.91 -2.69
C ASN A 17 -20.97 2.37 -2.86
N ILE A 18 -20.08 2.55 -1.88
CA ILE A 18 -18.64 2.30 -2.06
C ILE A 18 -18.38 0.80 -2.32
N LEU A 19 -18.74 -0.09 -1.42
CA LEU A 19 -18.48 -1.52 -1.57
C LEU A 19 -19.26 -2.10 -2.74
N HIS A 20 -20.52 -1.69 -2.91
CA HIS A 20 -21.36 -2.11 -4.02
C HIS A 20 -20.78 -1.71 -5.38
N PHE A 21 -20.24 -0.49 -5.52
CA PHE A 21 -19.59 -0.04 -6.75
C PHE A 21 -18.40 -0.96 -7.11
N TRP A 22 -17.49 -1.21 -6.18
CA TRP A 22 -16.32 -2.05 -6.44
C TRP A 22 -16.70 -3.48 -6.79
N GLU A 23 -17.67 -4.05 -6.09
CA GLU A 23 -18.16 -5.39 -6.35
C GLU A 23 -18.89 -5.49 -7.70
N SER A 24 -19.85 -4.59 -7.96
CA SER A 24 -20.74 -4.72 -9.12
C SER A 24 -20.14 -4.20 -10.44
N LYS A 25 -19.15 -3.26 -10.37
CA LYS A 25 -18.59 -2.59 -11.53
C LYS A 25 -17.15 -2.95 -11.82
N MET A 26 -16.35 -3.20 -10.78
CA MET A 26 -14.90 -3.34 -10.92
C MET A 26 -14.40 -4.77 -10.72
N LEU A 27 -15.19 -5.68 -10.15
CA LEU A 27 -14.81 -7.08 -10.00
C LEU A 27 -14.73 -7.77 -11.35
N ASP A 28 -13.60 -8.44 -11.63
CA ASP A 28 -13.41 -9.26 -12.82
C ASP A 28 -13.68 -10.73 -12.48
N ALA A 29 -14.68 -11.32 -13.11
CA ALA A 29 -15.05 -12.73 -12.87
C ALA A 29 -13.90 -13.72 -13.22
N ASN A 30 -12.95 -13.31 -14.07
CA ASN A 30 -11.77 -14.11 -14.42
C ASN A 30 -10.64 -14.02 -13.40
N GLY A 31 -10.75 -13.13 -12.40
CA GLY A 31 -9.80 -12.94 -11.31
C GLY A 31 -9.46 -11.49 -11.04
N GLY A 32 -9.44 -11.11 -9.77
CA GLY A 32 -9.10 -9.77 -9.30
C GLY A 32 -10.10 -8.69 -9.69
N PHE A 33 -9.60 -7.51 -9.97
CA PHE A 33 -10.40 -6.31 -10.26
C PHE A 33 -9.84 -5.57 -11.47
N TYR A 34 -10.72 -4.95 -12.24
CA TYR A 34 -10.32 -4.09 -13.36
C TYR A 34 -9.56 -2.86 -12.87
N GLY A 35 -8.59 -2.41 -13.66
CA GLY A 35 -7.69 -1.32 -13.27
C GLY A 35 -8.26 0.09 -13.48
N ARG A 36 -9.26 0.26 -14.35
CA ARG A 36 -9.72 1.60 -14.76
C ARG A 36 -11.15 1.66 -15.24
N MET A 37 -11.80 2.76 -14.90
CA MET A 37 -13.10 3.18 -15.41
C MET A 37 -13.03 4.65 -15.81
N THR A 38 -13.75 5.07 -16.85
CA THR A 38 -13.83 6.48 -17.26
C THR A 38 -14.73 7.29 -16.33
N GLY A 39 -14.65 8.63 -16.39
CA GLY A 39 -15.58 9.51 -15.66
C GLY A 39 -17.04 9.39 -16.10
N GLN A 40 -17.30 8.74 -17.23
CA GLN A 40 -18.64 8.42 -17.76
C GLN A 40 -19.12 7.01 -17.35
N ASN A 41 -18.40 6.36 -16.41
CA ASN A 41 -18.68 4.99 -15.94
C ASN A 41 -18.52 3.90 -17.01
N GLU A 42 -17.64 4.11 -17.99
CA GLU A 42 -17.27 3.09 -18.97
C GLU A 42 -16.09 2.29 -18.47
N LEU A 43 -16.25 0.97 -18.35
CA LEU A 43 -15.21 0.06 -17.90
C LEU A 43 -14.17 -0.17 -19.00
N LEU A 44 -12.90 0.10 -18.69
CA LEU A 44 -11.77 -0.13 -19.59
C LEU A 44 -11.07 -1.45 -19.19
N LYS A 45 -11.57 -2.57 -19.71
CA LYS A 45 -11.20 -3.93 -19.28
C LYS A 45 -9.71 -4.26 -19.49
N ASP A 46 -9.13 -3.74 -20.57
CA ASP A 46 -7.74 -4.02 -20.95
C ASP A 46 -6.72 -3.09 -20.29
N SER A 47 -7.20 -2.19 -19.40
CA SER A 47 -6.32 -1.27 -18.69
C SER A 47 -5.41 -1.98 -17.71
N ALA A 48 -4.21 -1.42 -17.55
CA ALA A 48 -3.24 -1.90 -16.58
C ALA A 48 -3.80 -1.94 -15.15
N ARG A 49 -3.34 -2.92 -14.36
CA ARG A 49 -3.76 -3.18 -12.98
C ARG A 49 -2.62 -2.85 -12.03
N GLY A 50 -2.78 -1.79 -11.25
CA GLY A 50 -1.75 -1.34 -10.31
C GLY A 50 -1.71 -2.18 -9.03
N GLY A 51 -0.49 -2.43 -8.52
CA GLY A 51 -0.28 -3.17 -7.28
C GLY A 51 -0.96 -2.52 -6.08
N ILE A 52 -0.82 -1.20 -5.93
CA ILE A 52 -1.44 -0.45 -4.82
C ILE A 52 -2.96 -0.58 -4.83
N LEU A 53 -3.60 -0.48 -6.00
CA LEU A 53 -5.05 -0.62 -6.11
C LEU A 53 -5.50 -2.00 -5.63
N ASN A 54 -4.84 -3.07 -6.08
CA ASN A 54 -5.19 -4.44 -5.72
C ASN A 54 -4.94 -4.71 -4.22
N ALA A 55 -3.85 -4.21 -3.66
CA ALA A 55 -3.59 -4.28 -2.22
C ALA A 55 -4.68 -3.54 -1.41
N ARG A 56 -5.05 -2.32 -1.80
CA ARG A 56 -6.12 -1.56 -1.13
C ARG A 56 -7.48 -2.25 -1.23
N ILE A 57 -7.80 -2.87 -2.35
CA ILE A 57 -9.04 -3.66 -2.51
C ILE A 57 -9.04 -4.84 -1.53
N LEU A 58 -7.96 -5.61 -1.48
CA LEU A 58 -7.82 -6.71 -0.52
C LEU A 58 -8.02 -6.23 0.92
N TRP A 59 -7.34 -5.13 1.30
CA TRP A 59 -7.49 -4.54 2.63
C TRP A 59 -8.93 -4.10 2.92
N THR A 60 -9.57 -3.43 1.95
CA THR A 60 -10.92 -2.88 2.10
C THR A 60 -11.94 -3.98 2.33
N PHE A 61 -11.96 -5.02 1.49
CA PHE A 61 -12.92 -6.11 1.64
C PHE A 61 -12.61 -6.99 2.86
N SER A 62 -11.35 -7.16 3.23
CA SER A 62 -10.96 -7.81 4.48
C SER A 62 -11.46 -7.03 5.70
N SER A 63 -11.25 -5.72 5.73
CA SER A 63 -11.74 -4.86 6.80
C SER A 63 -13.27 -4.82 6.87
N ALA A 64 -13.95 -4.75 5.70
CA ALA A 64 -15.41 -4.82 5.62
C ALA A 64 -15.95 -6.14 6.15
N ALA A 65 -15.35 -7.28 5.75
CA ALA A 65 -15.71 -8.60 6.25
C ALA A 65 -15.61 -8.67 7.79
N ARG A 66 -14.53 -8.11 8.36
CA ARG A 66 -14.30 -8.10 9.81
C ARG A 66 -15.27 -7.19 10.55
N VAL A 67 -15.47 -5.96 10.08
CA VAL A 67 -16.27 -4.95 10.78
C VAL A 67 -17.78 -5.24 10.65
N LEU A 68 -18.21 -5.62 9.46
CA LEU A 68 -19.61 -5.93 9.15
C LEU A 68 -19.99 -7.39 9.42
N LYS A 69 -19.00 -8.23 9.80
CA LYS A 69 -19.17 -9.69 10.04
C LYS A 69 -19.83 -10.40 8.85
N SER A 70 -19.40 -10.07 7.64
CA SER A 70 -19.97 -10.52 6.39
C SER A 70 -19.13 -11.61 5.72
N SER A 71 -19.70 -12.81 5.56
CA SER A 71 -19.08 -13.88 4.76
C SER A 71 -18.99 -13.51 3.28
N HIS A 72 -19.94 -12.74 2.78
CA HIS A 72 -19.94 -12.25 1.41
C HIS A 72 -18.68 -11.40 1.10
N TYR A 73 -18.34 -10.44 1.95
CA TYR A 73 -17.11 -9.66 1.75
C TYR A 73 -15.83 -10.47 1.99
N MET A 74 -15.92 -11.55 2.77
CA MET A 74 -14.82 -12.50 2.91
C MET A 74 -14.55 -13.23 1.59
N ASP A 75 -15.57 -13.62 0.83
CA ASP A 75 -15.41 -14.26 -0.47
C ASP A 75 -14.81 -13.32 -1.50
N ILE A 76 -15.19 -12.03 -1.48
CA ILE A 76 -14.59 -11.00 -2.33
C ILE A 76 -13.12 -10.74 -1.95
N ALA A 77 -12.80 -10.69 -0.67
CA ALA A 77 -11.41 -10.56 -0.21
C ALA A 77 -10.57 -11.76 -0.66
N ARG A 78 -11.11 -12.99 -0.59
CA ARG A 78 -10.44 -14.19 -1.08
C ARG A 78 -10.16 -14.11 -2.59
N HIS A 79 -11.13 -13.68 -3.37
CA HIS A 79 -10.97 -13.47 -4.82
C HIS A 79 -9.84 -12.47 -5.14
N ALA A 80 -9.77 -11.34 -4.41
CA ALA A 80 -8.69 -10.37 -4.54
C ALA A 80 -7.32 -10.97 -4.15
N LYS A 81 -7.26 -11.71 -3.03
CA LYS A 81 -6.04 -12.38 -2.54
C LYS A 81 -5.51 -13.40 -3.55
N GLU A 82 -6.37 -14.25 -4.10
CA GLU A 82 -5.97 -15.26 -5.08
C GLU A 82 -5.34 -14.64 -6.33
N TYR A 83 -5.91 -13.53 -6.82
CA TYR A 83 -5.36 -12.79 -7.94
C TYR A 83 -3.99 -12.19 -7.61
N ILE A 84 -3.83 -11.58 -6.43
CA ILE A 84 -2.56 -11.02 -5.95
C ILE A 84 -1.50 -12.11 -5.90
N PHE A 85 -1.79 -13.26 -5.31
CA PHE A 85 -0.84 -14.37 -5.19
C PHE A 85 -0.41 -14.93 -6.54
N LYS A 86 -1.32 -15.01 -7.47
CA LYS A 86 -1.05 -15.58 -8.80
C LYS A 86 -0.24 -14.64 -9.71
N HIS A 87 -0.42 -13.32 -9.57
CA HIS A 87 0.04 -12.39 -10.61
C HIS A 87 1.02 -11.32 -10.12
N PHE A 88 0.92 -10.87 -8.86
CA PHE A 88 1.75 -9.77 -8.38
C PHE A 88 3.06 -10.19 -7.72
N PHE A 89 3.18 -11.37 -7.19
CA PHE A 89 4.44 -11.81 -6.58
C PHE A 89 5.48 -12.17 -7.64
N ASP A 90 6.73 -11.75 -7.41
CA ASP A 90 7.89 -12.15 -8.19
C ASP A 90 8.53 -13.37 -7.50
N ASP A 91 8.16 -14.56 -7.94
CA ASP A 91 8.64 -15.82 -7.35
C ASP A 91 10.14 -16.06 -7.58
N GLU A 92 10.76 -15.32 -8.50
CA GLU A 92 12.17 -15.47 -8.85
C GLU A 92 13.08 -14.57 -7.99
N LEU A 93 12.72 -13.29 -7.85
CA LEU A 93 13.55 -12.27 -7.19
C LEU A 93 12.92 -11.71 -5.90
N GLY A 94 11.74 -12.18 -5.55
CA GLY A 94 10.99 -11.74 -4.38
C GLY A 94 10.35 -10.36 -4.56
N GLY A 95 9.48 -10.01 -3.61
CA GLY A 95 8.70 -8.79 -3.66
C GLY A 95 7.53 -8.85 -4.64
N THR A 96 6.92 -7.68 -4.90
CA THR A 96 5.77 -7.58 -5.81
C THR A 96 6.06 -6.64 -6.96
N TYR A 97 5.42 -6.88 -8.10
CA TYR A 97 5.45 -5.99 -9.26
C TYR A 97 4.63 -4.72 -9.01
N TRP A 98 5.06 -3.62 -9.65
CA TRP A 98 4.35 -2.34 -9.59
C TRP A 98 3.05 -2.38 -10.39
N MET A 99 3.08 -2.94 -11.62
CA MET A 99 1.94 -2.91 -12.54
C MET A 99 1.89 -4.16 -13.43
N LEU A 100 0.67 -4.63 -13.65
CA LEU A 100 0.35 -5.69 -14.61
C LEU A 100 -0.48 -5.10 -15.77
N ASP A 101 -0.51 -5.78 -16.92
CA ASP A 101 -1.48 -5.50 -17.98
C ASP A 101 -2.89 -6.04 -17.63
N GLY A 102 -3.84 -5.87 -18.54
CA GLY A 102 -5.21 -6.37 -18.36
C GLY A 102 -5.31 -7.89 -18.22
N ASP A 103 -4.35 -8.64 -18.78
CA ASP A 103 -4.27 -10.11 -18.72
C ASP A 103 -3.52 -10.63 -17.49
N GLY A 104 -2.98 -9.74 -16.66
CA GLY A 104 -2.25 -10.10 -15.44
C GLY A 104 -0.76 -10.40 -15.66
N LYS A 105 -0.16 -9.98 -16.79
CA LYS A 105 1.29 -10.10 -17.03
C LYS A 105 2.02 -8.86 -16.52
N PRO A 106 3.20 -8.99 -15.90
CA PRO A 106 3.99 -7.84 -15.45
C PRO A 106 4.41 -6.92 -16.62
N VAL A 107 4.08 -5.62 -16.51
CA VAL A 107 4.47 -4.57 -17.47
C VAL A 107 5.38 -3.52 -16.86
N ASP A 108 5.29 -3.32 -15.55
CA ASP A 108 6.27 -2.57 -14.78
C ASP A 108 6.65 -3.40 -13.54
N THR A 109 7.91 -3.84 -13.54
CA THR A 109 8.43 -4.80 -12.55
C THR A 109 9.20 -4.14 -11.41
N LYS A 110 9.30 -2.80 -11.39
CA LYS A 110 10.00 -2.07 -10.33
C LYS A 110 9.44 -2.40 -8.95
N LYS A 111 10.30 -2.35 -7.94
CA LYS A 111 9.98 -2.58 -6.54
C LYS A 111 9.84 -1.23 -5.83
N GLN A 112 8.66 -0.64 -5.89
CA GLN A 112 8.34 0.55 -5.09
C GLN A 112 8.07 0.14 -3.65
N ILE A 113 8.83 0.68 -2.71
CA ILE A 113 8.70 0.33 -1.28
C ILE A 113 7.32 0.71 -0.73
N TYR A 114 6.79 1.83 -1.17
CA TYR A 114 5.40 2.22 -0.95
C TYR A 114 4.41 1.10 -1.28
N SER A 115 4.57 0.45 -2.44
CA SER A 115 3.71 -0.66 -2.86
C SER A 115 3.94 -1.92 -2.02
N GLN A 116 5.20 -2.28 -1.74
CA GLN A 116 5.52 -3.43 -0.89
C GLN A 116 4.85 -3.29 0.48
N ALA A 117 4.86 -2.08 1.06
CA ALA A 117 4.20 -1.79 2.33
C ALA A 117 2.68 -1.99 2.25
N PHE A 118 2.02 -1.54 1.16
CA PHE A 118 0.58 -1.79 0.98
C PHE A 118 0.24 -3.27 0.87
N PHE A 119 1.08 -4.09 0.23
CA PHE A 119 0.86 -5.53 0.21
C PHE A 119 0.99 -6.16 1.60
N ILE A 120 2.00 -5.78 2.40
CA ILE A 120 2.09 -6.22 3.81
C ILE A 120 0.80 -5.86 4.55
N TYR A 121 0.38 -4.60 4.46
CA TYR A 121 -0.80 -4.07 5.14
C TYR A 121 -2.07 -4.85 4.80
N ALA A 122 -2.27 -5.14 3.52
CA ALA A 122 -3.43 -5.87 3.02
C ALA A 122 -3.41 -7.37 3.38
N LEU A 123 -2.28 -8.03 3.22
CA LEU A 123 -2.12 -9.46 3.54
C LEU A 123 -2.33 -9.73 5.03
N VAL A 124 -1.84 -8.84 5.88
CA VAL A 124 -2.07 -8.93 7.33
C VAL A 124 -3.54 -8.75 7.67
N GLU A 125 -4.25 -7.80 7.05
CA GLU A 125 -5.68 -7.61 7.31
C GLU A 125 -6.49 -8.83 6.84
N TYR A 126 -6.10 -9.44 5.72
CA TYR A 126 -6.69 -10.70 5.25
C TYR A 126 -6.40 -11.86 6.23
N TYR A 127 -5.14 -12.01 6.70
CA TYR A 127 -4.79 -13.00 7.71
C TYR A 127 -5.66 -12.89 8.97
N ARG A 128 -5.93 -11.67 9.43
CA ARG A 128 -6.74 -11.41 10.64
C ARG A 128 -8.18 -11.92 10.57
N ILE A 129 -8.71 -12.14 9.38
CA ILE A 129 -10.08 -12.64 9.18
C ILE A 129 -10.11 -14.09 8.74
N SER A 130 -9.05 -14.59 8.10
CA SER A 130 -8.99 -15.91 7.47
C SER A 130 -8.14 -16.93 8.22
N ASN A 131 -7.17 -16.47 9.02
CA ASN A 131 -6.05 -17.26 9.54
C ASN A 131 -5.26 -17.97 8.41
N ASP A 132 -5.17 -17.35 7.21
CA ASP A 132 -4.40 -17.86 6.08
C ASP A 132 -2.89 -17.65 6.32
N GLU A 133 -2.22 -18.66 6.85
CA GLU A 133 -0.79 -18.60 7.18
C GLU A 133 0.09 -18.20 5.99
N MET A 134 -0.30 -18.56 4.76
CA MET A 134 0.44 -18.19 3.57
C MET A 134 0.45 -16.66 3.36
N SER A 135 -0.66 -15.97 3.68
CA SER A 135 -0.72 -14.50 3.64
C SER A 135 0.20 -13.88 4.70
N LEU A 136 0.28 -14.45 5.90
CA LEU A 136 1.19 -13.97 6.92
C LEU A 136 2.66 -14.20 6.53
N GLU A 137 3.00 -15.37 6.00
CA GLU A 137 4.38 -15.66 5.56
C GLU A 137 4.82 -14.74 4.42
N LYS A 138 3.94 -14.46 3.44
CA LYS A 138 4.24 -13.48 2.38
C LYS A 138 4.40 -12.05 2.91
N ALA A 139 3.63 -11.66 3.92
CA ALA A 139 3.82 -10.37 4.59
C ALA A 139 5.18 -10.28 5.31
N LYS A 140 5.62 -11.35 6.00
CA LYS A 140 6.95 -11.43 6.63
C LYS A 140 8.07 -11.41 5.60
N GLU A 141 7.92 -12.13 4.49
CA GLU A 141 8.87 -12.10 3.36
C GLU A 141 9.08 -10.68 2.85
N LEU A 142 7.99 -9.94 2.59
CA LEU A 142 8.05 -8.55 2.15
C LEU A 142 8.71 -7.63 3.21
N PHE A 143 8.43 -7.85 4.49
CA PHE A 143 9.11 -7.13 5.57
C PHE A 143 10.63 -7.31 5.49
N TYR A 144 11.10 -8.55 5.42
CA TYR A 144 12.54 -8.81 5.35
C TYR A 144 13.19 -8.27 4.07
N LEU A 145 12.48 -8.25 2.94
CA LEU A 145 12.96 -7.64 1.70
C LEU A 145 13.09 -6.11 1.82
N ILE A 146 12.13 -5.44 2.44
CA ILE A 146 12.21 -4.00 2.72
C ILE A 146 13.40 -3.70 3.62
N GLU A 147 13.58 -4.44 4.73
CA GLU A 147 14.70 -4.25 5.65
C GLU A 147 16.05 -4.51 4.99
N LYS A 148 16.14 -5.52 4.15
CA LYS A 148 17.38 -5.89 3.47
C LYS A 148 17.80 -4.88 2.41
N HIS A 149 16.86 -4.34 1.64
CA HIS A 149 17.17 -3.58 0.43
C HIS A 149 16.95 -2.08 0.59
N SER A 150 15.95 -1.67 1.35
CA SER A 150 15.55 -0.26 1.44
C SER A 150 16.03 0.46 2.70
N PHE A 151 16.25 -0.26 3.80
CA PHE A 151 16.69 0.39 5.03
C PHE A 151 18.11 0.97 4.89
N ASP A 152 18.24 2.28 5.12
CA ASP A 152 19.52 2.99 5.10
C ASP A 152 20.26 2.82 6.44
N ASN A 153 21.22 1.87 6.48
CA ASN A 153 22.00 1.57 7.66
C ASN A 153 22.97 2.71 8.07
N ASN A 154 23.24 3.65 7.18
CA ASN A 154 24.19 4.75 7.45
C ASN A 154 23.51 6.01 8.00
N ARG A 155 22.31 6.34 7.47
CA ARG A 155 21.62 7.61 7.74
C ARG A 155 20.22 7.43 8.27
N ASN A 156 19.78 6.16 8.43
CA ASN A 156 18.43 5.77 8.84
C ASN A 156 17.34 6.09 7.80
N GLY A 157 16.18 5.48 7.96
CA GLY A 157 15.05 5.59 7.04
C GLY A 157 15.10 4.64 5.85
N TYR A 158 14.24 4.85 4.86
CA TYR A 158 14.01 3.92 3.76
C TYR A 158 14.11 4.66 2.42
N PHE A 159 14.81 4.06 1.44
CA PHE A 159 14.82 4.50 0.06
C PHE A 159 13.56 4.06 -0.66
N GLU A 160 13.20 4.75 -1.75
CA GLU A 160 11.87 4.70 -2.37
C GLU A 160 11.67 3.55 -3.36
N ALA A 161 12.63 3.31 -4.28
CA ALA A 161 12.38 2.46 -5.44
C ALA A 161 13.61 1.72 -5.96
N TYR A 162 13.35 0.51 -6.47
CA TYR A 162 14.36 -0.40 -7.00
C TYR A 162 13.90 -1.01 -8.32
N SER A 163 14.86 -1.42 -9.13
CA SER A 163 14.62 -2.29 -10.29
C SER A 163 14.07 -3.65 -9.82
N ARG A 164 13.68 -4.51 -10.77
CA ARG A 164 13.19 -5.86 -10.45
C ARG A 164 14.20 -6.67 -9.64
N ASP A 165 15.50 -6.51 -9.91
CA ASP A 165 16.61 -7.19 -9.25
C ASP A 165 17.18 -6.42 -8.05
N TRP A 166 16.40 -5.50 -7.49
CA TRP A 166 16.70 -4.73 -6.28
C TRP A 166 17.92 -3.80 -6.38
N GLN A 167 18.22 -3.28 -7.59
CA GLN A 167 19.17 -2.19 -7.73
C GLN A 167 18.45 -0.85 -7.55
N LEU A 168 19.04 0.08 -6.81
CA LEU A 168 18.45 1.42 -6.60
C LEU A 168 18.25 2.12 -7.95
N LEU A 169 17.08 2.68 -8.17
CA LEU A 169 16.75 3.41 -9.40
C LEU A 169 17.17 4.88 -9.30
N ASP A 170 17.46 5.49 -10.46
CA ASP A 170 17.70 6.94 -10.57
C ASP A 170 16.37 7.73 -10.48
N ASP A 171 15.29 7.19 -11.02
CA ASP A 171 13.94 7.74 -10.90
C ASP A 171 13.15 6.96 -9.83
N LEU A 172 13.03 7.59 -8.67
CA LEU A 172 12.41 7.01 -7.48
C LEU A 172 10.92 7.32 -7.37
N ARG A 173 10.38 8.16 -8.26
CA ARG A 173 9.02 8.70 -8.17
C ARG A 173 7.94 7.62 -8.27
N LEU A 174 6.85 7.84 -7.57
CA LEU A 174 5.61 7.07 -7.75
C LEU A 174 4.91 7.46 -9.04
N SER A 175 4.97 8.77 -9.40
CA SER A 175 4.41 9.31 -10.63
C SER A 175 5.26 10.49 -11.15
N GLU A 176 5.06 10.88 -12.41
CA GLU A 176 5.74 12.04 -13.01
C GLU A 176 5.47 13.38 -12.29
N LYS A 177 4.43 13.44 -11.47
CA LYS A 177 4.04 14.64 -10.71
C LYS A 177 4.77 14.75 -9.38
N ASP A 178 5.41 13.68 -8.91
CA ASP A 178 6.11 13.64 -7.64
C ASP A 178 7.53 14.18 -7.77
N ALA A 179 8.07 14.65 -6.66
CA ALA A 179 9.47 15.00 -6.55
C ALA A 179 10.35 13.74 -6.61
N ASN A 180 11.49 13.82 -7.31
CA ASN A 180 12.46 12.74 -7.33
C ASN A 180 13.46 12.93 -6.19
N GLU A 181 13.10 12.42 -5.02
CA GLU A 181 13.92 12.50 -3.81
C GLU A 181 14.09 11.12 -3.18
N GLU A 182 15.19 10.94 -2.44
CA GLU A 182 15.62 9.65 -1.92
C GLU A 182 14.72 9.12 -0.81
N LYS A 183 14.16 10.03 0.00
CA LYS A 183 13.28 9.69 1.14
C LYS A 183 12.04 10.59 1.14
N THR A 184 10.88 9.97 1.30
CA THR A 184 9.62 10.72 1.37
C THR A 184 8.85 10.41 2.65
N MET A 185 8.12 11.39 3.15
CA MET A 185 7.14 11.18 4.23
C MET A 185 6.14 10.10 3.86
N ASN A 186 5.69 10.09 2.61
CA ASN A 186 4.64 9.20 2.11
C ASN A 186 5.04 7.72 2.22
N THR A 187 6.23 7.35 1.77
CA THR A 187 6.73 5.97 1.90
C THR A 187 6.94 5.59 3.38
N HIS A 188 7.54 6.47 4.19
CA HIS A 188 7.72 6.19 5.62
C HIS A 188 6.39 6.01 6.35
N LEU A 189 5.35 6.78 6.01
CA LEU A 189 4.01 6.64 6.58
C LEU A 189 3.44 5.25 6.30
N HIS A 190 3.51 4.79 5.05
CA HIS A 190 2.92 3.52 4.68
C HIS A 190 3.73 2.31 5.15
N VAL A 191 5.06 2.45 5.29
CA VAL A 191 5.88 1.44 5.99
C VAL A 191 5.49 1.37 7.47
N LEU A 192 5.30 2.51 8.14
CA LEU A 192 4.84 2.57 9.53
C LEU A 192 3.47 1.91 9.72
N GLU A 193 2.51 2.19 8.82
CA GLU A 193 1.18 1.54 8.85
C GLU A 193 1.26 0.03 8.66
N ALA A 194 2.04 -0.42 7.67
CA ALA A 194 2.24 -1.82 7.36
C ALA A 194 2.87 -2.58 8.53
N TYR A 195 3.94 -2.02 9.10
CA TYR A 195 4.65 -2.62 10.24
C TYR A 195 3.79 -2.62 11.51
N THR A 196 3.02 -1.58 11.72
CA THR A 196 2.04 -1.53 12.82
C THR A 196 1.02 -2.66 12.70
N ASN A 197 0.47 -2.88 11.50
CA ASN A 197 -0.50 -3.96 11.28
C ASN A 197 0.16 -5.34 11.42
N LEU A 198 1.36 -5.52 10.88
CA LEU A 198 2.12 -6.78 10.98
C LEU A 198 2.48 -7.08 12.45
N TYR A 199 2.91 -6.08 13.22
CA TYR A 199 3.24 -6.24 14.62
C TYR A 199 2.04 -6.64 15.50
N ARG A 200 0.82 -6.40 15.05
CA ARG A 200 -0.39 -6.85 15.77
C ARG A 200 -0.53 -8.38 15.80
N VAL A 201 -0.05 -9.05 14.77
CA VAL A 201 -0.19 -10.50 14.59
C VAL A 201 1.11 -11.28 14.73
N TRP A 202 2.24 -10.61 14.60
CA TRP A 202 3.56 -11.20 14.69
C TRP A 202 4.50 -10.31 15.51
N LYS A 203 4.83 -10.76 16.74
CA LYS A 203 5.65 -10.03 17.72
C LYS A 203 7.14 -10.37 17.56
N ASP A 204 7.71 -9.94 16.45
CA ASP A 204 9.13 -10.09 16.16
C ASP A 204 9.95 -8.92 16.71
N ASP A 205 11.14 -9.20 17.26
CA ASP A 205 12.00 -8.20 17.90
C ASP A 205 12.54 -7.17 16.89
N LEU A 206 12.94 -7.61 15.68
CA LEU A 206 13.42 -6.71 14.63
C LEU A 206 12.29 -5.80 14.15
N LEU A 207 11.11 -6.36 13.90
CA LEU A 207 9.93 -5.60 13.50
C LEU A 207 9.56 -4.56 14.57
N GLY A 208 9.57 -4.96 15.86
CA GLY A 208 9.33 -4.05 16.98
C GLY A 208 10.35 -2.91 17.06
N LYS A 209 11.63 -3.22 16.86
CA LYS A 209 12.72 -2.22 16.80
C LYS A 209 12.52 -1.24 15.65
N GLN A 210 12.22 -1.73 14.45
CA GLN A 210 12.03 -0.87 13.27
C GLN A 210 10.76 -0.03 13.35
N LEU A 211 9.72 -0.55 13.97
CA LEU A 211 8.49 0.22 14.24
C LEU A 211 8.77 1.41 15.18
N ASN A 212 9.50 1.19 16.26
CA ASN A 212 9.93 2.28 17.14
C ASN A 212 10.81 3.30 16.40
N ASN A 213 11.76 2.82 15.60
CA ASN A 213 12.61 3.66 14.79
C ASN A 213 11.81 4.55 13.81
N LEU A 214 10.79 4.00 13.15
CA LEU A 214 9.91 4.78 12.27
C LEU A 214 9.16 5.88 13.05
N ILE A 215 8.68 5.59 14.25
CA ILE A 215 8.05 6.60 15.11
C ILE A 215 9.05 7.73 15.44
N GLU A 216 10.28 7.40 15.77
CA GLU A 216 11.34 8.38 16.03
C GLU A 216 11.65 9.23 14.78
N ILE A 217 11.71 8.62 13.59
CA ILE A 217 11.88 9.34 12.32
C ILE A 217 10.75 10.36 12.12
N PHE A 218 9.49 9.99 12.36
CA PHE A 218 8.38 10.94 12.28
C PHE A 218 8.54 12.08 13.29
N LEU A 219 8.84 11.75 14.54
CA LEU A 219 8.97 12.75 15.58
C LEU A 219 10.16 13.69 15.39
N GLU A 220 11.29 13.23 14.83
CA GLU A 220 12.52 14.00 14.79
C GLU A 220 12.84 14.61 13.42
N ARG A 221 12.34 14.02 12.31
CA ARG A 221 12.71 14.40 10.95
C ARG A 221 11.55 14.90 10.12
N ILE A 222 10.38 14.26 10.24
CA ILE A 222 9.24 14.50 9.34
C ILE A 222 8.31 15.57 9.90
N ILE A 223 8.03 15.58 11.20
CA ILE A 223 7.20 16.61 11.83
C ILE A 223 8.02 17.88 12.00
N ASN A 224 7.67 18.93 11.27
CA ASN A 224 8.26 20.24 11.42
C ASN A 224 7.94 20.81 12.82
N LYS A 225 8.97 21.14 13.59
CA LYS A 225 8.83 21.54 15.01
C LYS A 225 8.24 22.93 15.20
N GLU A 226 8.29 23.78 14.17
CA GLU A 226 7.76 25.14 14.24
C GLU A 226 6.31 25.22 13.77
N THR A 227 5.99 24.51 12.69
CA THR A 227 4.67 24.57 12.05
C THR A 227 3.75 23.43 12.39
N TYR A 228 4.30 22.32 12.92
CA TYR A 228 3.61 21.05 13.18
C TYR A 228 3.01 20.37 11.91
N HIS A 229 3.41 20.85 10.73
CA HIS A 229 3.10 20.16 9.47
C HIS A 229 4.14 19.06 9.19
N LEU A 230 3.79 18.17 8.26
CA LEU A 230 4.71 17.15 7.80
C LEU A 230 5.56 17.71 6.65
N ASP A 231 6.88 17.67 6.78
CA ASP A 231 7.78 17.85 5.65
C ASP A 231 7.75 16.61 4.77
N LEU A 232 7.70 16.77 3.44
CA LEU A 232 7.31 15.69 2.55
C LEU A 232 8.48 15.01 1.84
N PHE A 233 9.56 15.75 1.53
CA PHE A 233 10.66 15.29 0.71
C PHE A 233 12.01 15.58 1.35
N PHE A 234 12.90 14.61 1.28
CA PHE A 234 14.21 14.69 1.89
C PHE A 234 15.25 14.04 0.98
N ASP A 235 16.46 14.60 0.96
CA ASP A 235 17.60 13.89 0.39
C ASP A 235 18.07 12.73 1.31
N GLU A 236 19.05 11.98 0.85
CA GLU A 236 19.60 10.83 1.60
C GLU A 236 20.06 11.20 3.03
N ASN A 237 20.49 12.46 3.26
CA ASN A 237 20.97 12.96 4.54
C ASN A 237 19.87 13.59 5.42
N TRP A 238 18.60 13.41 5.08
CA TRP A 238 17.45 14.01 5.74
C TRP A 238 17.38 15.54 5.67
N LYS A 239 18.03 16.15 4.68
CA LYS A 239 17.84 17.58 4.41
C LYS A 239 16.49 17.77 3.74
N CYS A 240 15.60 18.53 4.38
CA CYS A 240 14.29 18.84 3.85
C CYS A 240 14.36 19.58 2.51
N LYS A 241 13.63 19.07 1.51
CA LYS A 241 13.48 19.61 0.16
C LYS A 241 12.08 20.15 -0.12
N SER A 242 11.15 20.00 0.81
CA SER A 242 9.72 20.33 0.62
C SER A 242 9.48 21.76 0.12
N ALA A 243 10.28 22.73 0.55
CA ALA A 243 10.18 24.12 0.11
C ALA A 243 10.58 24.35 -1.36
N GLN A 244 11.27 23.41 -2.00
CA GLN A 244 11.70 23.49 -3.41
C GLN A 244 10.59 23.09 -4.37
N TYR A 245 9.58 22.37 -3.87
CA TYR A 245 8.46 21.89 -4.64
C TYR A 245 7.21 22.70 -4.31
N SER A 246 6.86 23.65 -5.22
CA SER A 246 5.55 24.28 -5.14
C SER A 246 4.52 23.25 -5.51
N TYR A 247 3.81 22.67 -4.53
CA TYR A 247 2.57 21.99 -4.82
C TYR A 247 1.67 22.99 -5.53
N GLY A 248 1.42 22.75 -6.81
CA GLY A 248 0.54 23.58 -7.59
C GLY A 248 -0.72 23.81 -6.76
N ARG A 249 -1.07 25.04 -6.53
CA ARG A 249 -2.36 25.39 -5.96
C ARG A 249 -3.38 24.66 -6.81
N VAL A 250 -4.05 23.68 -6.22
CA VAL A 250 -5.22 23.10 -6.82
C VAL A 250 -6.23 24.26 -6.88
N SER A 251 -6.29 24.88 -8.04
CA SER A 251 -7.30 25.87 -8.38
C SER A 251 -8.58 25.14 -8.76
#